data_242a1f81f964efeecc0078355ed3913e
#
_entry.id   242a1f81f964efeecc0078355ed3913e
#
_cell.length_a   1.000
_cell.length_b   1.000
_cell.length_c   1.000
_cell.angle_alpha   90.00
_cell.angle_beta   90.00
_cell.angle_gamma   90.00
#
_symmetry.space_group_name_H-M   'P 1'
#
loop_
_entity.id
_entity.type
_entity.pdbx_description
1 polymer ?
#
loop_
_entity_poly.entity_id
_entity_poly.type
_entity_poly.pdbx_seq_one_letter_code
_entity_poly.pdbx_strand_id
1 'polypeptide(L)'
;METIHGAPSYTLRTAEVELAVTQTAGHLAPVTFHLPGVKASPYSLSPWTPTQIDQSLPNLLTYLRGDFMCLPFGGQQKGPPHGDTANAAWQFVSSDATSLKLTQTGTDTGATVAKNFTLIPGHHAIYCEHVIQNLEGRWNYGNHPVLDLSNVPAGAARIATSPFRFGSVYAGEFSNPDAGETGVLKPFAEFTTLKSVPMKDGSQTDLTRYPARAGSDDLIMLVNVPATEAQPFAWTAVTFPGYVWFSLKNVTDFPSTLFWLSNGGRPGHPWEKRHLGRLGLEEVCSHFCDGVDIAREDRLASKGIPTSRRFRKDERVRLPLIQAAAAVPADFGQVQSIVPAGPEAVRITGENGQAITCPINWQFLKS
;
A
#
# COMPACT_ATOMS: atom_id res chain seq x y z
N MET A 1 -14.37 3.10 -20.55
CA MET A 1 -13.00 2.55 -20.44
C MET A 1 -12.06 3.39 -21.29
N GLU A 2 -10.93 3.78 -20.73
CA GLU A 2 -9.93 4.67 -21.38
C GLU A 2 -8.57 3.98 -21.36
N THR A 3 -7.69 4.31 -22.33
CA THR A 3 -6.29 3.84 -22.30
C THR A 3 -5.46 4.87 -21.54
N ILE A 4 -4.93 4.49 -20.37
CA ILE A 4 -4.16 5.36 -19.49
C ILE A 4 -2.80 4.74 -19.22
N HIS A 5 -1.73 5.45 -19.51
CA HIS A 5 -0.35 4.96 -19.38
C HIS A 5 -0.19 3.56 -20.04
N GLY A 6 -0.72 3.41 -21.26
CA GLY A 6 -0.64 2.19 -22.06
C GLY A 6 -1.56 1.04 -21.62
N ALA A 7 -2.43 1.23 -20.60
CA ALA A 7 -3.32 0.19 -20.10
C ALA A 7 -4.80 0.56 -20.23
N PRO A 8 -5.66 -0.35 -20.75
CA PRO A 8 -7.10 -0.20 -20.67
C PRO A 8 -7.52 -0.08 -19.20
N SER A 9 -8.27 0.98 -18.87
CA SER A 9 -8.60 1.32 -17.49
C SER A 9 -10.04 1.77 -17.34
N TYR A 10 -10.66 1.42 -16.22
CA TYR A 10 -11.92 1.97 -15.74
C TYR A 10 -11.64 3.26 -14.97
N THR A 11 -12.46 4.28 -15.13
CA THR A 11 -12.28 5.58 -14.48
C THR A 11 -13.46 5.94 -13.61
N LEU A 12 -13.21 6.66 -12.51
CA LEU A 12 -14.22 7.26 -11.66
C LEU A 12 -13.75 8.67 -11.30
N ARG A 13 -14.65 9.66 -11.38
CA ARG A 13 -14.30 11.07 -11.18
C ARG A 13 -15.38 11.80 -10.40
N THR A 14 -14.95 12.57 -9.39
CA THR A 14 -15.75 13.59 -8.70
C THR A 14 -15.02 14.94 -8.77
N ALA A 15 -15.55 15.96 -8.12
CA ALA A 15 -14.87 17.25 -8.00
C ALA A 15 -13.57 17.13 -7.18
N GLU A 16 -13.52 16.19 -6.22
CA GLU A 16 -12.43 16.05 -5.26
C GLU A 16 -11.38 15.03 -5.69
N VAL A 17 -11.79 13.95 -6.40
CA VAL A 17 -10.91 12.82 -6.72
C VAL A 17 -11.17 12.31 -8.13
N GLU A 18 -10.08 12.10 -8.87
CA GLU A 18 -10.07 11.32 -10.10
C GLU A 18 -9.24 10.05 -9.89
N LEU A 19 -9.72 8.90 -10.33
CA LEU A 19 -8.98 7.65 -10.26
C LEU A 19 -9.15 6.80 -11.52
N ALA A 20 -8.15 5.96 -11.77
CA ALA A 20 -8.20 4.95 -12.82
C ALA A 20 -7.75 3.60 -12.27
N VAL A 21 -8.42 2.53 -12.72
CA VAL A 21 -8.10 1.14 -12.35
C VAL A 21 -7.90 0.33 -13.62
N THR A 22 -6.75 -0.31 -13.77
CA THR A 22 -6.47 -1.12 -14.96
C THR A 22 -7.40 -2.33 -15.05
N GLN A 23 -7.85 -2.66 -16.25
CA GLN A 23 -8.67 -3.85 -16.49
C GLN A 23 -7.87 -5.13 -16.19
N THR A 24 -6.65 -5.24 -16.69
CA THR A 24 -5.73 -6.32 -16.33
C THR A 24 -5.01 -5.94 -15.04
N ALA A 25 -4.84 -6.88 -14.14
CA ALA A 25 -4.18 -6.74 -12.84
C ALA A 25 -4.92 -5.86 -11.82
N GLY A 26 -5.89 -5.02 -12.22
CA GLY A 26 -6.72 -4.22 -11.30
C GLY A 26 -5.95 -3.19 -10.48
N HIS A 27 -4.87 -2.64 -11.02
CA HIS A 27 -4.02 -1.67 -10.35
C HIS A 27 -4.64 -0.26 -10.38
N LEU A 28 -4.67 0.41 -9.24
CA LEU A 28 -5.22 1.74 -9.03
C LEU A 28 -4.13 2.81 -9.25
N ALA A 29 -4.06 3.38 -10.42
CA ALA A 29 -3.32 4.60 -10.75
C ALA A 29 -3.55 4.98 -12.23
N PRO A 30 -3.48 6.29 -12.57
CA PRO A 30 -3.24 7.41 -11.67
C PRO A 30 -4.41 7.71 -10.73
N VAL A 31 -4.11 8.38 -9.64
CA VAL A 31 -5.09 9.01 -8.77
C VAL A 31 -4.70 10.47 -8.59
N THR A 32 -5.67 11.35 -8.71
CA THR A 32 -5.48 12.78 -8.45
C THR A 32 -6.49 13.25 -7.41
N PHE A 33 -5.99 13.87 -6.35
CA PHE A 33 -6.79 14.60 -5.37
C PHE A 33 -6.72 16.09 -5.71
N HIS A 34 -7.89 16.69 -5.92
CA HIS A 34 -8.06 18.13 -6.21
C HIS A 34 -8.17 18.91 -4.90
N LEU A 35 -7.05 19.10 -4.21
CA LEU A 35 -7.01 19.77 -2.92
C LEU A 35 -7.04 21.31 -3.09
N PRO A 36 -7.46 22.07 -2.07
CA PRO A 36 -7.35 23.52 -2.07
C PRO A 36 -5.90 23.97 -2.34
N GLY A 37 -5.69 24.64 -3.48
CA GLY A 37 -4.39 25.18 -3.86
C GLY A 37 -3.35 24.18 -4.37
N VAL A 38 -3.62 22.86 -4.38
CA VAL A 38 -2.68 21.86 -4.88
C VAL A 38 -3.40 20.69 -5.55
N LYS A 39 -2.87 20.23 -6.67
CA LYS A 39 -3.29 19.01 -7.34
C LYS A 39 -2.30 17.88 -6.96
N ALA A 40 -2.74 16.95 -6.12
CA ALA A 40 -1.88 15.91 -5.59
C ALA A 40 -2.09 14.58 -6.34
N SER A 41 -1.02 14.02 -6.91
CA SER A 41 -1.04 12.74 -7.63
C SER A 41 0.08 11.84 -7.07
N PRO A 42 -0.11 11.28 -5.86
CA PRO A 42 0.98 10.62 -5.13
C PRO A 42 1.31 9.20 -5.62
N TYR A 43 0.43 8.55 -6.40
CA TYR A 43 0.60 7.15 -6.76
C TYR A 43 1.60 6.95 -7.89
N SER A 44 2.44 5.95 -7.73
CA SER A 44 3.46 5.57 -8.70
C SER A 44 2.83 5.08 -10.00
N LEU A 45 3.42 5.50 -11.11
CA LEU A 45 3.36 4.80 -12.38
C LEU A 45 4.75 4.20 -12.63
N SER A 46 4.81 2.96 -13.15
CA SER A 46 6.08 2.37 -13.54
C SER A 46 6.79 3.24 -14.60
N PRO A 47 8.12 3.25 -14.64
CA PRO A 47 8.86 3.98 -15.67
C PRO A 47 8.82 3.30 -17.07
N TRP A 48 7.94 2.34 -17.25
CA TRP A 48 7.61 1.64 -18.50
C TRP A 48 6.10 1.56 -18.71
N THR A 49 5.70 1.36 -19.95
CA THR A 49 4.32 1.02 -20.31
C THR A 49 4.21 -0.47 -20.65
N PRO A 50 3.01 -1.07 -20.65
CA PRO A 50 2.82 -2.47 -21.00
C PRO A 50 3.37 -2.87 -22.39
N THR A 51 3.47 -1.93 -23.32
CA THR A 51 4.01 -2.17 -24.65
C THR A 51 5.55 -2.13 -24.74
N GLN A 52 6.20 -1.63 -23.69
CA GLN A 52 7.67 -1.49 -23.61
C GLN A 52 8.34 -2.61 -22.82
N ILE A 53 7.55 -3.54 -22.28
CA ILE A 53 8.05 -4.59 -21.40
C ILE A 53 7.88 -5.97 -22.06
N ASP A 54 8.72 -6.93 -21.66
CA ASP A 54 8.62 -8.32 -22.11
C ASP A 54 7.29 -8.93 -21.64
N GLN A 55 6.51 -9.44 -22.59
CA GLN A 55 5.21 -10.06 -22.33
C GLN A 55 5.31 -11.40 -21.58
N SER A 56 6.50 -11.96 -21.43
CA SER A 56 6.74 -13.14 -20.58
C SER A 56 6.74 -12.84 -19.09
N LEU A 57 6.88 -11.56 -18.71
CA LEU A 57 6.82 -11.13 -17.32
C LEU A 57 5.40 -11.21 -16.77
N PRO A 58 5.23 -11.45 -15.45
CA PRO A 58 3.92 -11.40 -14.82
C PRO A 58 3.22 -10.05 -15.08
N ASN A 59 1.89 -10.08 -15.25
CA ASN A 59 1.10 -8.87 -15.45
C ASN A 59 1.24 -7.87 -14.29
N LEU A 60 1.52 -8.36 -13.08
CA LEU A 60 1.93 -7.52 -11.95
C LEU A 60 3.02 -6.51 -12.34
N LEU A 61 4.09 -6.96 -12.99
CA LEU A 61 5.19 -6.09 -13.43
C LEU A 61 4.83 -5.31 -14.70
N THR A 62 4.16 -5.95 -15.65
CA THR A 62 3.71 -5.32 -16.88
C THR A 62 2.85 -4.08 -16.62
N TYR A 63 1.94 -4.16 -15.64
CA TYR A 63 1.01 -3.10 -15.28
C TYR A 63 1.35 -2.38 -13.98
N LEU A 64 2.54 -2.57 -13.42
CA LEU A 64 2.93 -2.08 -12.09
C LEU A 64 2.64 -0.59 -11.92
N ARG A 65 1.71 -0.27 -11.02
CA ARG A 65 1.34 1.10 -10.63
C ARG A 65 0.49 1.14 -9.36
N GLY A 66 0.60 2.24 -8.65
CA GLY A 66 -0.29 2.63 -7.56
C GLY A 66 -0.59 1.54 -6.56
N ASP A 67 -1.87 1.24 -6.34
CA ASP A 67 -2.32 0.28 -5.34
C ASP A 67 -3.00 -0.93 -5.99
N PHE A 68 -2.77 -2.12 -5.45
CA PHE A 68 -3.39 -3.35 -5.92
C PHE A 68 -3.64 -4.34 -4.78
N MET A 69 -4.71 -5.14 -4.93
CA MET A 69 -5.03 -6.23 -4.03
C MET A 69 -4.14 -7.43 -4.32
N CYS A 70 -3.63 -8.05 -3.26
CA CYS A 70 -2.85 -9.27 -3.29
C CYS A 70 -3.57 -10.39 -2.54
N LEU A 71 -3.90 -11.47 -3.22
CA LEU A 71 -4.48 -12.68 -2.65
C LEU A 71 -4.06 -13.91 -3.49
N PRO A 72 -3.10 -14.72 -2.97
CA PRO A 72 -2.29 -14.51 -1.77
C PRO A 72 -1.26 -13.40 -1.94
N PHE A 73 -0.72 -12.88 -0.82
CA PHE A 73 0.31 -11.85 -0.82
C PHE A 73 1.72 -12.44 -0.97
N GLY A 74 2.59 -11.76 -1.72
CA GLY A 74 4.00 -12.11 -1.89
C GLY A 74 4.28 -13.15 -2.97
N GLY A 75 5.48 -13.71 -2.94
CA GLY A 75 5.92 -14.77 -3.85
C GLY A 75 5.13 -16.06 -3.64
N GLN A 76 4.87 -16.81 -4.71
CA GLN A 76 4.13 -18.07 -4.62
C GLN A 76 4.96 -19.20 -5.23
N GLN A 77 4.86 -20.42 -4.68
CA GLN A 77 5.44 -21.63 -5.30
C GLN A 77 4.66 -22.03 -6.54
N LYS A 78 3.34 -21.76 -6.55
CA LYS A 78 2.44 -21.97 -7.69
C LYS A 78 1.65 -20.71 -7.94
N GLY A 79 1.46 -20.38 -9.22
CA GLY A 79 0.77 -19.16 -9.62
C GLY A 79 1.67 -17.93 -9.65
N PRO A 80 1.13 -16.78 -10.05
CA PRO A 80 1.89 -15.54 -10.17
C PRO A 80 2.16 -14.91 -8.78
N PRO A 81 3.23 -14.13 -8.65
CA PRO A 81 3.47 -13.37 -7.43
C PRO A 81 2.28 -12.44 -7.14
N HIS A 82 1.91 -12.30 -5.86
CA HIS A 82 0.75 -11.56 -5.38
C HIS A 82 -0.62 -12.06 -5.88
N GLY A 83 -0.66 -13.28 -6.46
CA GLY A 83 -1.88 -13.97 -6.87
C GLY A 83 -2.59 -13.37 -8.09
N ASP A 84 -3.71 -13.98 -8.47
CA ASP A 84 -4.52 -13.55 -9.60
C ASP A 84 -5.05 -12.13 -9.44
N THR A 85 -5.33 -11.69 -8.21
CA THR A 85 -5.88 -10.34 -7.94
C THR A 85 -4.95 -9.22 -8.39
N ALA A 86 -3.65 -9.48 -8.48
CA ALA A 86 -2.65 -8.54 -8.97
C ALA A 86 -2.17 -8.84 -10.41
N ASN A 87 -2.72 -9.88 -11.07
CA ASN A 87 -2.23 -10.31 -12.37
C ASN A 87 -3.32 -10.55 -13.42
N ALA A 88 -4.48 -11.11 -13.04
CA ALA A 88 -5.51 -11.48 -14.00
C ALA A 88 -6.47 -10.31 -14.29
N ALA A 89 -7.34 -10.50 -15.29
CA ALA A 89 -8.30 -9.48 -15.68
C ALA A 89 -9.44 -9.33 -14.67
N TRP A 90 -9.84 -8.10 -14.41
CA TRP A 90 -11.01 -7.75 -13.63
C TRP A 90 -12.20 -7.44 -14.53
N GLN A 91 -13.35 -8.00 -14.20
CA GLN A 91 -14.59 -7.82 -14.92
C GLN A 91 -15.35 -6.61 -14.35
N PHE A 92 -15.87 -5.80 -15.23
CA PHE A 92 -16.76 -4.70 -14.87
C PHE A 92 -18.11 -5.25 -14.37
N VAL A 93 -18.57 -4.74 -13.22
CA VAL A 93 -19.88 -5.06 -12.65
C VAL A 93 -20.83 -3.88 -12.81
N SER A 94 -20.45 -2.71 -12.29
CA SER A 94 -21.25 -1.50 -12.37
C SER A 94 -20.42 -0.25 -12.06
N SER A 95 -20.87 0.89 -12.53
CA SER A 95 -20.35 2.20 -12.16
C SER A 95 -21.50 3.22 -12.17
N ASP A 96 -21.44 4.16 -11.23
CA ASP A 96 -22.29 5.36 -11.20
C ASP A 96 -21.42 6.61 -11.00
N ALA A 97 -22.00 7.73 -10.60
CA ALA A 97 -21.27 8.99 -10.42
C ALA A 97 -20.20 8.94 -9.30
N THR A 98 -20.36 8.03 -8.34
CA THR A 98 -19.55 7.97 -7.11
C THR A 98 -19.01 6.60 -6.79
N SER A 99 -19.33 5.58 -7.58
CA SER A 99 -18.89 4.22 -7.33
C SER A 99 -18.40 3.50 -8.59
N LEU A 100 -17.45 2.57 -8.40
CA LEU A 100 -16.96 1.64 -9.40
C LEU A 100 -16.84 0.27 -8.75
N LYS A 101 -17.47 -0.75 -9.36
CA LYS A 101 -17.43 -2.13 -8.88
C LYS A 101 -16.87 -3.06 -9.95
N LEU A 102 -15.84 -3.81 -9.55
CA LEU A 102 -15.18 -4.81 -10.37
C LEU A 102 -15.23 -6.16 -9.65
N THR A 103 -15.12 -7.26 -10.40
CA THR A 103 -15.05 -8.61 -9.83
C THR A 103 -14.03 -9.46 -10.55
N GLN A 104 -13.53 -10.47 -9.87
CA GLN A 104 -12.63 -11.47 -10.40
C GLN A 104 -12.85 -12.81 -9.68
N THR A 105 -12.63 -13.92 -10.38
CA THR A 105 -12.54 -15.24 -9.78
C THR A 105 -11.13 -15.78 -10.00
N GLY A 106 -10.42 -16.05 -8.91
CA GLY A 106 -9.06 -16.57 -8.94
C GLY A 106 -9.02 -18.03 -9.39
N THR A 107 -8.09 -18.38 -10.28
CA THR A 107 -7.92 -19.73 -10.80
C THR A 107 -7.29 -20.65 -9.76
N ASP A 108 -6.31 -20.16 -9.01
CA ASP A 108 -5.57 -20.94 -8.01
C ASP A 108 -6.30 -21.04 -6.68
N THR A 109 -7.03 -19.98 -6.29
CA THR A 109 -7.71 -19.91 -5.00
C THR A 109 -9.17 -20.35 -5.06
N GLY A 110 -9.81 -20.27 -6.23
CA GLY A 110 -11.25 -20.41 -6.39
C GLY A 110 -12.07 -19.27 -5.77
N ALA A 111 -11.40 -18.30 -5.16
CA ALA A 111 -12.05 -17.16 -4.52
C ALA A 111 -12.72 -16.25 -5.55
N THR A 112 -13.91 -15.78 -5.23
CA THR A 112 -14.51 -14.63 -5.91
C THR A 112 -14.19 -13.37 -5.11
N VAL A 113 -13.55 -12.41 -5.75
CA VAL A 113 -13.16 -11.14 -5.13
C VAL A 113 -13.87 -10.00 -5.84
N ALA A 114 -14.66 -9.22 -5.09
CA ALA A 114 -15.17 -7.94 -5.56
C ALA A 114 -14.23 -6.82 -5.08
N LYS A 115 -13.96 -5.85 -5.96
CA LYS A 115 -13.22 -4.63 -5.67
C LYS A 115 -14.17 -3.44 -5.87
N ASN A 116 -14.49 -2.78 -4.78
CA ASN A 116 -15.44 -1.68 -4.75
C ASN A 116 -14.71 -0.38 -4.39
N PHE A 117 -14.85 0.64 -5.23
CA PHE A 117 -14.42 1.99 -4.93
C PHE A 117 -15.64 2.87 -4.72
N THR A 118 -15.60 3.72 -3.71
CA THR A 118 -16.60 4.75 -3.45
C THR A 118 -15.89 6.09 -3.23
N LEU A 119 -16.40 7.13 -3.88
CA LEU A 119 -15.99 8.52 -3.67
C LEU A 119 -17.16 9.26 -3.05
N ILE A 120 -16.97 9.89 -1.90
CA ILE A 120 -18.02 10.65 -1.22
C ILE A 120 -17.81 12.14 -1.57
N PRO A 121 -18.82 12.84 -2.12
CA PRO A 121 -18.70 14.27 -2.42
C PRO A 121 -18.24 15.08 -1.20
N GLY A 122 -17.28 15.98 -1.40
CA GLY A 122 -16.65 16.75 -0.34
C GLY A 122 -15.49 16.04 0.38
N HIS A 123 -15.22 14.76 0.08
CA HIS A 123 -14.12 14.00 0.67
C HIS A 123 -12.97 13.82 -0.33
N HIS A 124 -11.79 14.29 0.01
CA HIS A 124 -10.56 13.98 -0.75
C HIS A 124 -10.04 12.59 -0.35
N ALA A 125 -10.86 11.57 -0.56
CA ALA A 125 -10.62 10.20 -0.11
C ALA A 125 -11.20 9.16 -1.07
N ILE A 126 -10.51 8.03 -1.14
CA ILE A 126 -10.94 6.80 -1.80
C ILE A 126 -11.31 5.80 -0.72
N TYR A 127 -12.56 5.35 -0.73
CA TYR A 127 -13.05 4.26 0.09
C TYR A 127 -12.97 2.99 -0.73
N CYS A 128 -11.97 2.16 -0.45
CA CYS A 128 -11.77 0.89 -1.14
C CYS A 128 -12.21 -0.27 -0.25
N GLU A 129 -12.99 -1.19 -0.80
CA GLU A 129 -13.40 -2.40 -0.12
C GLU A 129 -13.15 -3.60 -1.02
N HIS A 130 -12.40 -4.57 -0.52
CA HIS A 130 -12.35 -5.90 -1.15
C HIS A 130 -13.30 -6.84 -0.42
N VAL A 131 -14.14 -7.56 -1.19
CA VAL A 131 -15.06 -8.54 -0.64
C VAL A 131 -14.68 -9.90 -1.18
N ILE A 132 -14.26 -10.79 -0.28
CA ILE A 132 -13.79 -12.15 -0.61
C ILE A 132 -14.88 -13.14 -0.26
N GLN A 133 -15.21 -14.04 -1.20
CA GLN A 133 -16.17 -15.13 -1.06
C GLN A 133 -15.63 -16.42 -1.68
N ASN A 134 -16.20 -17.55 -1.35
CA ASN A 134 -15.85 -18.88 -1.88
C ASN A 134 -14.39 -19.30 -1.62
N LEU A 135 -13.72 -18.66 -0.67
CA LEU A 135 -12.36 -19.00 -0.25
C LEU A 135 -12.42 -19.92 0.97
N GLU A 136 -11.59 -20.97 0.98
CA GLU A 136 -11.47 -21.89 2.10
C GLU A 136 -10.01 -22.04 2.52
N GLY A 137 -9.77 -22.25 3.84
CA GLY A 137 -8.44 -22.47 4.38
C GLY A 137 -7.78 -21.22 4.93
N ARG A 138 -6.46 -21.29 5.13
CA ARG A 138 -5.66 -20.16 5.65
C ARG A 138 -4.94 -19.47 4.49
N TRP A 139 -5.15 -18.16 4.39
CA TRP A 139 -4.57 -17.32 3.33
C TRP A 139 -4.07 -16.01 3.90
N ASN A 140 -2.94 -15.55 3.38
CA ASN A 140 -2.43 -14.22 3.57
C ASN A 140 -2.94 -13.30 2.46
N TYR A 141 -2.98 -12.00 2.73
CA TYR A 141 -3.47 -11.00 1.78
C TYR A 141 -2.95 -9.61 2.15
N GLY A 142 -3.13 -8.68 1.25
CA GLY A 142 -2.84 -7.27 1.49
C GLY A 142 -3.23 -6.36 0.35
N ASN A 143 -3.17 -5.06 0.64
CA ASN A 143 -3.16 -3.98 -0.32
C ASN A 143 -1.74 -3.44 -0.47
N HIS A 144 -1.37 -3.03 -1.67
CA HIS A 144 0.00 -2.70 -2.01
C HIS A 144 0.12 -1.29 -2.62
N PRO A 145 -0.22 -0.22 -1.88
CA PRO A 145 -0.03 1.13 -2.39
C PRO A 145 1.45 1.47 -2.53
N VAL A 146 1.82 1.96 -3.72
CA VAL A 146 3.15 2.44 -4.05
C VAL A 146 3.06 3.91 -4.43
N LEU A 147 3.79 4.76 -3.70
CA LEU A 147 3.84 6.20 -3.93
C LEU A 147 5.05 6.59 -4.77
N ASP A 148 4.91 7.68 -5.52
CA ASP A 148 5.97 8.29 -6.32
C ASP A 148 6.54 9.53 -5.62
N LEU A 149 7.76 9.43 -5.17
CA LEU A 149 8.52 10.52 -4.58
C LEU A 149 9.75 10.90 -5.43
N SER A 150 9.82 10.44 -6.69
CA SER A 150 10.97 10.69 -7.58
C SER A 150 11.23 12.17 -7.84
N ASN A 151 10.18 13.01 -7.79
CA ASN A 151 10.27 14.45 -7.95
C ASN A 151 10.37 15.22 -6.62
N VAL A 152 10.45 14.51 -5.49
CA VAL A 152 10.63 15.10 -4.17
C VAL A 152 12.12 15.16 -3.86
N PRO A 153 12.67 16.30 -3.41
CA PRO A 153 14.07 16.39 -3.00
C PRO A 153 14.41 15.32 -1.94
N ALA A 154 15.63 14.80 -1.98
CA ALA A 154 16.08 13.76 -1.05
C ALA A 154 15.81 14.15 0.40
N GLY A 155 15.13 13.27 1.13
CA GLY A 155 14.75 13.45 2.53
C GLY A 155 13.73 14.56 2.79
N ALA A 156 13.10 15.16 1.77
CA ALA A 156 12.12 16.23 1.97
C ALA A 156 10.74 15.72 2.38
N ALA A 157 10.30 14.56 1.89
CA ALA A 157 9.08 13.94 2.37
C ALA A 157 9.27 13.38 3.79
N ARG A 158 8.20 13.37 4.58
CA ARG A 158 8.18 12.87 5.95
C ARG A 158 7.21 11.70 6.07
N ILE A 159 7.72 10.55 6.50
CA ILE A 159 6.90 9.35 6.72
C ILE A 159 6.57 9.25 8.20
N ALA A 160 5.32 8.96 8.51
CA ALA A 160 4.84 8.69 9.85
C ALA A 160 3.84 7.54 9.87
N THR A 161 3.70 6.88 10.99
CA THR A 161 2.71 5.83 11.22
C THR A 161 2.04 6.02 12.57
N SER A 162 0.86 5.45 12.74
CA SER A 162 0.33 5.18 14.08
C SER A 162 1.35 4.34 14.88
N PRO A 163 1.26 4.31 16.21
CA PRO A 163 2.16 3.51 17.04
C PRO A 163 2.24 2.05 16.57
N PHE A 164 3.43 1.50 16.57
CA PHE A 164 3.69 0.08 16.26
C PHE A 164 4.42 -0.60 17.43
N ARG A 165 4.24 -1.92 17.56
CA ARG A 165 4.83 -2.71 18.64
C ARG A 165 6.33 -2.91 18.45
N PHE A 166 6.70 -3.24 17.24
CA PHE A 166 8.07 -3.36 16.75
C PHE A 166 8.08 -3.32 15.23
N GLY A 167 9.23 -2.99 14.66
CA GLY A 167 9.55 -3.18 13.25
C GLY A 167 10.64 -4.22 13.09
N SER A 168 10.70 -4.85 11.93
CA SER A 168 11.79 -5.75 11.56
C SER A 168 12.18 -5.59 10.10
N VAL A 169 13.48 -5.73 9.83
CA VAL A 169 14.01 -5.80 8.47
C VAL A 169 13.80 -7.22 7.94
N TYR A 170 13.48 -7.36 6.67
CA TYR A 170 13.28 -8.66 6.03
C TYR A 170 14.46 -9.60 6.31
N ALA A 171 14.12 -10.83 6.64
CA ALA A 171 15.09 -11.81 7.12
C ALA A 171 15.88 -12.49 5.98
N GLY A 172 15.31 -12.49 4.78
CA GLY A 172 15.91 -13.07 3.58
C GLY A 172 16.70 -12.05 2.77
N GLU A 173 17.16 -12.48 1.61
CA GLU A 173 17.72 -11.60 0.60
C GLU A 173 16.59 -11.00 -0.24
N PHE A 174 16.10 -9.83 0.18
CA PHE A 174 15.10 -9.09 -0.59
C PHE A 174 15.68 -8.57 -1.92
N SER A 175 16.94 -8.15 -1.87
CA SER A 175 17.74 -7.76 -3.02
C SER A 175 18.75 -8.86 -3.27
N ASN A 176 18.75 -9.46 -4.48
CA ASN A 176 19.63 -10.55 -4.85
C ASN A 176 21.02 -10.03 -5.30
N PRO A 177 22.09 -10.19 -4.51
CA PRO A 177 23.43 -9.72 -4.89
C PRO A 177 23.98 -10.38 -6.15
N ASP A 178 23.64 -11.65 -6.42
CA ASP A 178 24.06 -12.37 -7.64
C ASP A 178 23.45 -11.78 -8.91
N ALA A 179 22.28 -11.11 -8.78
CA ALA A 179 21.66 -10.32 -9.84
C ALA A 179 22.14 -8.85 -9.86
N GLY A 180 23.13 -8.49 -9.03
CA GLY A 180 23.64 -7.12 -8.87
C GLY A 180 22.67 -6.18 -8.14
N GLU A 181 21.66 -6.72 -7.47
CA GLU A 181 20.74 -5.94 -6.66
C GLU A 181 21.39 -5.54 -5.32
N THR A 182 20.98 -4.42 -4.77
CA THR A 182 21.57 -3.85 -3.55
C THR A 182 20.51 -3.55 -2.51
N GLY A 183 20.64 -4.12 -1.32
CA GLY A 183 19.92 -3.73 -0.11
C GLY A 183 20.93 -3.30 0.97
N VAL A 184 20.59 -2.30 1.77
CA VAL A 184 21.49 -1.68 2.76
C VAL A 184 21.08 -1.92 4.21
N LEU A 185 19.84 -2.27 4.47
CA LEU A 185 19.36 -2.55 5.83
C LEU A 185 19.89 -3.90 6.33
N LYS A 186 20.10 -3.99 7.64
CA LYS A 186 20.64 -5.21 8.29
C LYS A 186 19.52 -6.27 8.37
N PRO A 187 19.61 -7.42 7.66
CA PRO A 187 18.63 -8.49 7.75
C PRO A 187 18.41 -8.96 9.20
N PHE A 188 17.20 -9.40 9.51
CA PHE A 188 16.76 -9.85 10.85
C PHE A 188 16.77 -8.77 11.95
N ALA A 189 17.21 -7.54 11.68
CA ALA A 189 17.22 -6.52 12.71
C ALA A 189 15.81 -6.13 13.15
N GLU A 190 15.54 -6.16 14.45
CA GLU A 190 14.34 -5.57 15.04
C GLU A 190 14.63 -4.13 15.50
N PHE A 191 13.61 -3.26 15.45
CA PHE A 191 13.70 -1.87 15.88
C PHE A 191 12.35 -1.39 16.43
N THR A 192 12.36 -0.32 17.20
CA THR A 192 11.15 0.27 17.82
C THR A 192 10.85 1.68 17.32
N THR A 193 11.70 2.22 16.46
CA THR A 193 11.52 3.54 15.85
C THR A 193 12.06 3.57 14.43
N LEU A 194 11.35 4.24 13.53
CA LEU A 194 11.84 4.48 12.15
C LEU A 194 13.02 5.47 12.09
N LYS A 195 13.26 6.22 13.16
CA LYS A 195 14.39 7.19 13.24
C LYS A 195 15.75 6.52 13.36
N SER A 196 15.80 5.21 13.65
CA SER A 196 17.04 4.50 13.97
C SER A 196 16.91 3.03 13.58
N VAL A 197 17.02 2.75 12.29
CA VAL A 197 16.94 1.39 11.72
C VAL A 197 18.35 0.89 11.38
N PRO A 198 18.73 -0.32 11.85
CA PRO A 198 20.09 -0.83 11.67
C PRO A 198 20.43 -1.12 10.20
N MET A 199 21.66 -0.83 9.82
CA MET A 199 22.23 -1.06 8.49
C MET A 199 23.30 -2.16 8.50
N LYS A 200 23.59 -2.73 7.33
CA LYS A 200 24.61 -3.80 7.13
C LYS A 200 26.01 -3.35 7.54
N ASP A 201 26.34 -2.07 7.37
CA ASP A 201 27.66 -1.49 7.72
C ASP A 201 27.82 -1.16 9.21
N GLY A 202 26.84 -1.50 10.05
CA GLY A 202 26.83 -1.23 11.49
C GLY A 202 26.32 0.16 11.86
N SER A 203 26.04 1.04 10.90
CA SER A 203 25.41 2.33 11.13
C SER A 203 23.88 2.19 11.27
N GLN A 204 23.19 3.32 11.46
CA GLN A 204 21.73 3.40 11.51
C GLN A 204 21.22 4.43 10.51
N THR A 205 19.99 4.27 10.06
CA THR A 205 19.33 5.20 9.14
C THR A 205 17.99 5.65 9.66
N ASP A 206 17.60 6.88 9.31
CA ASP A 206 16.29 7.46 9.59
C ASP A 206 15.36 7.20 8.39
N LEU A 207 14.41 6.30 8.56
CA LEU A 207 13.39 5.97 7.54
C LEU A 207 12.15 6.87 7.62
N THR A 208 12.15 7.88 8.50
CA THR A 208 11.08 8.90 8.50
C THR A 208 11.27 9.93 7.40
N ARG A 209 12.40 9.91 6.67
CA ARG A 209 12.75 10.83 5.60
C ARG A 209 12.93 10.09 4.29
N TYR A 210 12.22 10.53 3.24
CA TYR A 210 12.29 9.88 1.94
C TYR A 210 12.24 10.93 0.80
N PRO A 211 12.75 10.73 -0.41
CA PRO A 211 13.58 9.59 -0.81
C PRO A 211 14.86 9.48 0.02
N ALA A 212 15.19 8.25 0.39
CA ALA A 212 16.43 7.92 1.07
C ALA A 212 17.55 7.63 0.03
N ARG A 213 18.49 6.79 0.38
CA ARG A 213 19.63 6.45 -0.47
C ARG A 213 19.24 5.92 -1.83
N ALA A 214 19.73 6.54 -2.91
CA ALA A 214 19.63 5.98 -4.25
C ALA A 214 20.53 4.72 -4.38
N GLY A 215 20.10 3.78 -5.24
CA GLY A 215 20.85 2.54 -5.52
C GLY A 215 20.56 1.40 -4.54
N SER A 216 19.49 1.46 -3.75
CA SER A 216 19.08 0.35 -2.86
C SER A 216 17.58 0.02 -2.98
N ASP A 217 17.28 -1.23 -2.67
CA ASP A 217 15.92 -1.76 -2.49
C ASP A 217 15.89 -2.58 -1.19
N ASP A 218 15.02 -2.20 -0.25
CA ASP A 218 14.90 -2.83 1.06
C ASP A 218 13.43 -3.04 1.43
N LEU A 219 13.17 -4.00 2.33
CA LEU A 219 11.84 -4.30 2.84
C LEU A 219 11.87 -4.36 4.36
N ILE A 220 10.94 -3.64 4.99
CA ILE A 220 10.69 -3.74 6.44
C ILE A 220 9.22 -4.03 6.71
N MET A 221 8.94 -4.59 7.88
CA MET A 221 7.60 -4.81 8.39
C MET A 221 7.42 -4.10 9.74
N LEU A 222 6.33 -3.37 9.89
CA LEU A 222 5.87 -2.77 11.13
C LEU A 222 4.65 -3.53 11.61
N VAL A 223 4.64 -3.95 12.87
CA VAL A 223 3.48 -4.58 13.51
C VAL A 223 2.73 -3.54 14.32
N ASN A 224 1.50 -3.26 13.92
CA ASN A 224 0.68 -2.24 14.56
C ASN A 224 0.28 -2.62 16.01
N VAL A 225 0.06 -1.62 16.84
CA VAL A 225 -0.60 -1.83 18.14
C VAL A 225 -2.09 -2.12 17.91
N PRO A 226 -2.75 -2.90 18.80
CA PRO A 226 -4.19 -3.10 18.71
C PRO A 226 -4.96 -1.78 18.75
N ALA A 227 -6.12 -1.75 18.09
CA ALA A 227 -7.02 -0.60 18.13
C ALA A 227 -7.57 -0.39 19.55
N THR A 228 -7.86 0.86 19.87
CA THR A 228 -8.51 1.29 21.10
C THR A 228 -9.73 2.16 20.75
N GLU A 229 -10.57 2.49 21.74
CA GLU A 229 -11.69 3.41 21.52
C GLU A 229 -11.20 4.80 21.06
N ALA A 230 -10.10 5.29 21.61
CA ALA A 230 -9.50 6.58 21.23
C ALA A 230 -8.77 6.54 19.89
N GLN A 231 -8.27 5.38 19.48
CA GLN A 231 -7.55 5.14 18.21
C GLN A 231 -8.12 3.89 17.54
N PRO A 232 -9.30 3.98 16.88
CA PRO A 232 -10.02 2.82 16.36
C PRO A 232 -9.45 2.27 15.05
N PHE A 233 -8.44 2.91 14.47
CA PHE A 233 -7.76 2.52 13.24
C PHE A 233 -6.25 2.77 13.35
N ALA A 234 -5.46 2.01 12.60
CA ALA A 234 -4.08 2.37 12.33
C ALA A 234 -3.99 3.25 11.08
N TRP A 235 -2.90 3.99 10.96
CA TRP A 235 -2.66 4.88 9.84
C TRP A 235 -1.17 4.90 9.45
N THR A 236 -0.94 5.15 8.16
CA THR A 236 0.36 5.48 7.60
C THR A 236 0.23 6.79 6.84
N ALA A 237 1.18 7.70 6.96
CA ALA A 237 1.13 9.01 6.33
C ALA A 237 2.46 9.39 5.70
N VAL A 238 2.40 10.09 4.57
CA VAL A 238 3.54 10.71 3.90
C VAL A 238 3.22 12.17 3.65
N THR A 239 3.99 13.07 4.29
CA THR A 239 3.90 14.50 4.03
C THR A 239 4.80 14.82 2.83
N PHE A 240 4.17 15.28 1.76
CA PHE A 240 4.79 15.86 0.58
C PHE A 240 4.85 17.40 0.72
N PRO A 241 5.60 18.11 -0.12
CA PRO A 241 5.50 19.57 -0.18
C PRO A 241 4.06 20.03 -0.49
N GLY A 242 3.39 20.64 0.49
CA GLY A 242 2.04 21.23 0.35
C GLY A 242 0.86 20.28 0.59
N TYR A 243 1.06 18.99 0.78
CA TYR A 243 -0.02 18.07 1.13
C TYR A 243 0.48 16.85 1.92
N VAL A 244 -0.43 16.17 2.60
CA VAL A 244 -0.20 14.85 3.20
C VAL A 244 -1.07 13.83 2.47
N TRP A 245 -0.48 12.69 2.07
CA TRP A 245 -1.19 11.47 1.73
C TRP A 245 -1.23 10.57 2.96
N PHE A 246 -2.34 9.86 3.18
CA PHE A 246 -2.45 8.90 4.29
C PHE A 246 -3.41 7.76 3.96
N SER A 247 -3.17 6.60 4.61
CA SER A 247 -4.07 5.46 4.63
C SER A 247 -4.59 5.22 6.05
N LEU A 248 -5.83 4.73 6.14
CA LEU A 248 -6.45 4.28 7.39
C LEU A 248 -6.91 2.83 7.20
N LYS A 249 -6.65 1.99 8.21
CA LYS A 249 -6.99 0.56 8.17
C LYS A 249 -7.52 0.05 9.50
N ASN A 250 -8.30 -1.03 9.44
CA ASN A 250 -8.64 -1.84 10.60
C ASN A 250 -7.46 -2.80 10.89
N VAL A 251 -6.87 -2.72 12.09
CA VAL A 251 -5.72 -3.55 12.48
C VAL A 251 -6.06 -5.03 12.66
N THR A 252 -7.34 -5.37 12.82
CA THR A 252 -7.78 -6.77 12.86
C THR A 252 -7.69 -7.41 11.48
N ASP A 253 -7.98 -6.65 10.43
CA ASP A 253 -7.89 -7.12 9.06
C ASP A 253 -6.45 -7.02 8.53
N PHE A 254 -5.74 -5.94 8.86
CA PHE A 254 -4.38 -5.66 8.41
C PHE A 254 -3.45 -5.39 9.60
N PRO A 255 -2.96 -6.44 10.30
CA PRO A 255 -2.16 -6.29 11.51
C PRO A 255 -0.78 -5.67 11.30
N SER A 256 -0.28 -5.67 10.08
CA SER A 256 1.06 -5.17 9.76
C SER A 256 1.04 -4.22 8.56
N THR A 257 2.09 -3.39 8.47
CA THR A 257 2.39 -2.55 7.30
C THR A 257 3.80 -2.87 6.83
N LEU A 258 3.98 -3.15 5.53
CA LEU A 258 5.31 -3.28 4.95
C LEU A 258 5.71 -1.95 4.31
N PHE A 259 7.01 -1.63 4.40
CA PHE A 259 7.61 -0.57 3.62
C PHE A 259 8.55 -1.19 2.60
N TRP A 260 8.20 -1.07 1.33
CA TRP A 260 9.11 -1.36 0.23
C TRP A 260 9.81 -0.06 -0.18
N LEU A 261 11.09 0.02 0.14
CA LEU A 261 11.95 1.15 -0.12
C LEU A 261 12.64 0.91 -1.47
N SER A 262 11.99 1.26 -2.58
CA SER A 262 12.53 1.02 -3.92
C SER A 262 13.14 2.30 -4.49
N ASN A 263 14.46 2.32 -4.59
CA ASN A 263 15.21 3.50 -5.02
C ASN A 263 16.38 3.16 -5.95
N GLY A 264 16.13 2.33 -6.96
CA GLY A 264 17.11 2.01 -8.01
C GLY A 264 18.12 0.95 -7.65
N GLY A 265 17.83 0.09 -6.66
CA GLY A 265 18.67 -1.03 -6.25
C GLY A 265 18.68 -2.21 -7.22
N ARG A 266 17.78 -2.24 -8.22
CA ARG A 266 17.58 -3.36 -9.16
C ARG A 266 18.06 -3.02 -10.56
N PRO A 267 19.20 -3.58 -11.04
CA PRO A 267 19.74 -3.29 -12.38
C PRO A 267 19.08 -4.10 -13.49
N GLY A 268 18.50 -5.26 -13.16
CA GLY A 268 17.89 -6.17 -14.15
C GLY A 268 16.60 -5.62 -14.77
N HIS A 269 16.24 -6.19 -15.94
CA HIS A 269 14.96 -5.90 -16.60
C HIS A 269 13.77 -6.35 -15.72
N PRO A 270 12.68 -5.57 -15.61
CA PRO A 270 12.37 -4.29 -16.26
C PRO A 270 12.82 -3.05 -15.47
N TRP A 271 13.46 -3.25 -14.33
CA TRP A 271 13.80 -2.18 -13.40
C TRP A 271 14.87 -1.22 -13.95
N GLU A 272 16.00 -1.76 -14.44
CA GLU A 272 17.12 -1.04 -15.07
C GLU A 272 17.54 0.20 -14.25
N LYS A 273 17.47 0.09 -12.91
CA LYS A 273 17.71 1.19 -11.95
C LYS A 273 16.78 2.39 -12.12
N ARG A 274 15.69 2.29 -12.90
CA ARG A 274 14.76 3.41 -13.19
C ARG A 274 13.64 3.57 -12.16
N HIS A 275 13.43 2.57 -11.28
CA HIS A 275 12.42 2.62 -10.22
C HIS A 275 12.97 3.40 -9.03
N LEU A 276 12.99 4.76 -9.15
CA LEU A 276 13.62 5.68 -8.22
C LEU A 276 12.58 6.39 -7.36
N GLY A 277 12.88 6.56 -6.06
CA GLY A 277 12.01 7.29 -5.14
C GLY A 277 10.64 6.66 -4.97
N ARG A 278 10.50 5.33 -5.14
CA ARG A 278 9.23 4.63 -4.95
C ARG A 278 9.14 4.06 -3.54
N LEU A 279 7.97 4.24 -2.94
CA LEU A 279 7.69 3.82 -1.57
C LEU A 279 6.41 2.99 -1.55
N GLY A 280 6.53 1.67 -1.37
CA GLY A 280 5.42 0.79 -1.05
C GLY A 280 5.06 0.95 0.42
N LEU A 281 3.76 1.11 0.73
CA LEU A 281 3.21 1.21 2.08
C LEU A 281 2.08 0.20 2.19
N GLU A 282 2.45 -1.07 2.30
CA GLU A 282 1.59 -2.21 2.05
C GLU A 282 0.87 -2.63 3.33
N GLU A 283 -0.46 -2.57 3.31
CA GLU A 283 -1.28 -2.97 4.46
C GLU A 283 -1.61 -4.47 4.37
N VAL A 284 -1.10 -5.28 5.31
CA VAL A 284 -1.10 -6.74 5.14
C VAL A 284 -1.55 -7.53 6.37
N CYS A 285 -2.10 -8.73 6.09
CA CYS A 285 -2.11 -9.89 6.99
C CYS A 285 -1.18 -10.94 6.36
N SER A 286 0.13 -10.79 6.57
CA SER A 286 1.17 -11.62 5.96
C SER A 286 2.44 -11.62 6.80
N HIS A 287 3.32 -12.60 6.58
CA HIS A 287 4.72 -12.55 7.03
C HIS A 287 5.55 -12.01 5.88
N PHE A 288 5.88 -10.73 5.88
CA PHE A 288 6.52 -10.06 4.77
C PHE A 288 5.88 -10.43 3.41
N CYS A 289 6.70 -10.57 2.37
CA CYS A 289 6.30 -11.02 1.03
C CYS A 289 6.68 -12.51 0.77
N ASP A 290 6.78 -13.32 1.81
CA ASP A 290 7.25 -14.72 1.72
C ASP A 290 6.25 -15.69 1.10
N GLY A 291 5.03 -15.22 0.79
CA GLY A 291 3.97 -16.03 0.21
C GLY A 291 3.13 -16.82 1.23
N VAL A 292 2.17 -17.56 0.71
CA VAL A 292 1.12 -18.18 1.52
C VAL A 292 1.64 -19.30 2.41
N ASP A 293 2.61 -20.08 1.96
CA ASP A 293 3.09 -21.24 2.72
C ASP A 293 3.81 -20.80 3.99
N ILE A 294 4.69 -19.83 3.89
CA ILE A 294 5.37 -19.23 5.07
C ILE A 294 4.37 -18.49 5.97
N ALA A 295 3.41 -17.77 5.38
CA ALA A 295 2.38 -17.08 6.16
C ALA A 295 1.52 -18.07 7.01
N ARG A 296 1.31 -19.30 6.53
CA ARG A 296 0.60 -20.38 7.26
C ARG A 296 1.37 -20.96 8.44
N GLU A 297 2.71 -20.84 8.44
CA GLU A 297 3.56 -21.31 9.56
C GLU A 297 3.34 -20.48 10.83
N ASP A 298 2.65 -19.33 10.73
CA ASP A 298 2.36 -18.44 11.86
C ASP A 298 3.60 -18.07 12.70
N ARG A 299 4.71 -17.74 12.05
CA ARG A 299 6.01 -17.45 12.71
C ARG A 299 5.93 -16.38 13.80
N LEU A 300 4.90 -15.55 13.77
CA LEU A 300 4.65 -14.49 14.77
C LEU A 300 3.54 -14.86 15.77
N ALA A 301 3.05 -16.10 15.77
CA ALA A 301 1.97 -16.56 16.66
C ALA A 301 2.34 -16.43 18.14
N SER A 302 3.59 -16.68 18.53
CA SER A 302 4.09 -16.48 19.90
C SER A 302 4.02 -15.03 20.37
N LYS A 303 4.02 -14.06 19.44
CA LYS A 303 3.83 -12.63 19.70
C LYS A 303 2.35 -12.22 19.58
N GLY A 304 1.44 -13.16 19.27
CA GLY A 304 0.00 -12.90 19.08
C GLY A 304 -0.33 -12.13 17.79
N ILE A 305 0.49 -12.28 16.74
CA ILE A 305 0.36 -11.54 15.49
C ILE A 305 -0.01 -12.52 14.38
N PRO A 306 -1.21 -12.41 13.78
CA PRO A 306 -1.59 -13.25 12.67
C PRO A 306 -0.84 -12.85 11.38
N THR A 307 -0.35 -13.86 10.66
CA THR A 307 0.27 -13.71 9.35
C THR A 307 -0.57 -14.34 8.24
N SER A 308 -1.72 -14.90 8.60
CA SER A 308 -2.75 -15.41 7.70
C SER A 308 -4.10 -15.42 8.41
N ARG A 309 -5.19 -15.31 7.63
CA ARG A 309 -6.57 -15.45 8.10
C ARG A 309 -7.13 -16.78 7.68
N ARG A 310 -7.96 -17.41 8.54
CA ARG A 310 -8.77 -18.57 8.18
C ARG A 310 -10.07 -18.10 7.53
N PHE A 311 -10.29 -18.51 6.28
CA PHE A 311 -11.53 -18.28 5.54
C PHE A 311 -12.39 -19.55 5.56
N ARG A 312 -13.70 -19.37 5.53
CA ARG A 312 -14.71 -20.43 5.36
C ARG A 312 -15.40 -20.24 4.02
N LYS A 313 -15.73 -21.33 3.35
CA LYS A 313 -16.27 -21.30 1.99
C LYS A 313 -17.55 -20.46 1.83
N ASP A 314 -18.39 -20.45 2.86
CA ASP A 314 -19.67 -19.71 2.92
C ASP A 314 -19.54 -18.32 3.57
N GLU A 315 -18.34 -17.94 3.98
CA GLU A 315 -18.07 -16.63 4.60
C GLU A 315 -17.91 -15.55 3.53
N ARG A 316 -18.48 -14.37 3.82
CA ARG A 316 -18.24 -13.14 3.09
C ARG A 316 -17.34 -12.24 3.93
N VAL A 317 -16.09 -12.12 3.56
CA VAL A 317 -15.10 -11.29 4.27
C VAL A 317 -14.98 -9.94 3.58
N ARG A 318 -15.16 -8.86 4.35
CA ARG A 318 -14.90 -7.48 3.92
C ARG A 318 -13.52 -7.04 4.40
N LEU A 319 -12.77 -6.38 3.54
CA LEU A 319 -11.46 -5.80 3.82
C LEU A 319 -11.49 -4.33 3.40
N PRO A 320 -12.00 -3.43 4.25
CA PRO A 320 -12.10 -2.02 3.94
C PRO A 320 -10.77 -1.29 4.18
N LEU A 321 -10.49 -0.30 3.34
CA LEU A 321 -9.32 0.58 3.42
C LEU A 321 -9.71 1.99 2.97
N ILE A 322 -9.17 3.01 3.60
CA ILE A 322 -9.33 4.41 3.18
C ILE A 322 -7.97 4.97 2.80
N GLN A 323 -7.88 5.57 1.62
CA GLN A 323 -6.69 6.30 1.17
C GLN A 323 -7.10 7.72 0.84
N ALA A 324 -6.40 8.71 1.37
CA ALA A 324 -6.82 10.09 1.30
C ALA A 324 -5.64 11.06 1.19
N ALA A 325 -5.95 12.30 0.81
CA ALA A 325 -4.98 13.38 0.85
C ALA A 325 -5.60 14.66 1.43
N ALA A 326 -4.76 15.50 2.02
CA ALA A 326 -5.18 16.78 2.56
C ALA A 326 -4.10 17.84 2.30
N ALA A 327 -4.51 19.07 1.94
CA ALA A 327 -3.61 20.20 1.85
C ALA A 327 -3.09 20.57 3.23
N VAL A 328 -1.79 20.83 3.33
CA VAL A 328 -1.13 21.27 4.56
C VAL A 328 -0.17 22.44 4.28
N PRO A 329 0.12 23.29 5.27
CA PRO A 329 1.14 24.32 5.15
C PRO A 329 2.53 23.72 4.85
N ALA A 330 3.40 24.51 4.21
CA ALA A 330 4.74 24.06 3.81
C ALA A 330 5.62 23.63 5.01
N ASP A 331 5.37 24.20 6.18
CA ASP A 331 6.08 23.93 7.44
C ASP A 331 5.38 22.90 8.35
N PHE A 332 4.38 22.18 7.83
CA PHE A 332 3.60 21.19 8.60
C PHE A 332 4.47 20.06 9.19
N GLY A 333 5.52 19.70 8.48
CA GLY A 333 6.47 18.69 8.92
C GLY A 333 5.89 17.27 8.92
N GLN A 334 6.39 16.42 9.82
CA GLN A 334 5.94 15.05 9.99
C GLN A 334 4.58 14.99 10.67
N VAL A 335 3.68 14.13 10.21
CA VAL A 335 2.42 13.84 10.91
C VAL A 335 2.71 13.23 12.28
N GLN A 336 2.14 13.81 13.34
CA GLN A 336 2.28 13.32 14.72
C GLN A 336 1.10 12.46 15.13
N SER A 337 -0.11 12.78 14.64
CA SER A 337 -1.31 11.99 14.93
C SER A 337 -2.37 12.14 13.85
N ILE A 338 -3.14 11.07 13.66
CA ILE A 338 -4.42 11.07 12.95
C ILE A 338 -5.44 10.40 13.87
N VAL A 339 -6.40 11.15 14.35
CA VAL A 339 -7.40 10.68 15.32
C VAL A 339 -8.81 11.04 14.87
N PRO A 340 -9.85 10.31 15.31
CA PRO A 340 -11.23 10.70 15.06
C PRO A 340 -11.54 12.13 15.53
N ALA A 341 -12.27 12.89 14.71
CA ALA A 341 -12.84 14.20 15.04
C ALA A 341 -14.37 14.17 14.79
N GLY A 342 -15.04 13.26 15.48
CA GLY A 342 -16.42 12.88 15.20
C GLY A 342 -16.53 11.68 14.26
N PRO A 343 -17.75 11.29 13.86
CA PRO A 343 -17.99 10.08 13.08
C PRO A 343 -17.52 10.20 11.62
N GLU A 344 -17.53 11.41 11.06
CA GLU A 344 -17.29 11.68 9.64
C GLU A 344 -16.09 12.61 9.40
N ALA A 345 -15.17 12.70 10.37
CA ALA A 345 -13.95 13.48 10.20
C ALA A 345 -12.78 12.86 10.96
N VAL A 346 -11.58 13.17 10.50
CA VAL A 346 -10.33 12.94 11.23
C VAL A 346 -9.56 14.24 11.42
N ARG A 347 -8.85 14.33 12.53
CA ARG A 347 -7.92 15.43 12.82
C ARG A 347 -6.50 14.94 12.61
N ILE A 348 -5.75 15.66 11.79
CA ILE A 348 -4.34 15.41 11.49
C ILE A 348 -3.52 16.52 12.15
N THR A 349 -2.54 16.16 12.97
CA THR A 349 -1.64 17.11 13.64
C THR A 349 -0.23 16.93 13.11
N GLY A 350 0.41 18.02 12.71
CA GLY A 350 1.78 18.07 12.23
C GLY A 350 2.81 18.34 13.34
N GLU A 351 4.08 18.18 13.01
CA GLU A 351 5.23 18.40 13.88
C GLU A 351 5.33 19.83 14.39
N ASN A 352 4.87 20.81 13.61
CA ASN A 352 4.80 22.22 13.99
C ASN A 352 3.64 22.56 14.96
N GLY A 353 2.85 21.56 15.38
CA GLY A 353 1.69 21.71 16.26
C GLY A 353 0.41 22.17 15.58
N GLN A 354 0.45 22.49 14.28
CA GLN A 354 -0.75 22.81 13.52
C GLN A 354 -1.61 21.56 13.30
N ALA A 355 -2.91 21.75 13.27
CA ALA A 355 -3.85 20.67 13.02
C ALA A 355 -4.86 21.06 11.94
N ILE A 356 -5.18 20.10 11.08
CA ILE A 356 -6.24 20.20 10.08
C ILE A 356 -7.32 19.15 10.37
N THR A 357 -8.55 19.45 9.98
CA THR A 357 -9.67 18.48 10.05
C THR A 357 -10.10 18.14 8.62
N CYS A 358 -10.14 16.84 8.34
CA CYS A 358 -10.49 16.31 7.02
C CYS A 358 -11.83 15.57 7.11
N PRO A 359 -12.79 15.84 6.22
CA PRO A 359 -14.00 15.02 6.06
C PRO A 359 -13.61 13.60 5.65
N ILE A 360 -13.76 12.64 6.54
CA ILE A 360 -13.47 11.21 6.34
C ILE A 360 -14.48 10.38 7.14
N ASN A 361 -15.28 9.60 6.45
CA ASN A 361 -16.11 8.59 7.11
C ASN A 361 -15.25 7.38 7.53
N TRP A 362 -14.50 7.54 8.63
CA TRP A 362 -13.62 6.48 9.12
C TRP A 362 -14.40 5.26 9.65
N GLN A 363 -15.71 5.40 9.90
CA GLN A 363 -16.55 4.26 10.28
C GLN A 363 -16.72 3.23 9.16
N PHE A 364 -16.42 3.60 7.91
CA PHE A 364 -16.31 2.67 6.79
C PHE A 364 -15.38 1.48 7.07
N LEU A 365 -14.36 1.67 7.95
CA LEU A 365 -13.41 0.62 8.36
C LEU A 365 -14.00 -0.41 9.32
N LYS A 366 -15.17 -0.17 9.88
CA LYS A 366 -15.84 -1.15 10.74
C LYS A 366 -16.44 -2.25 9.85
N SER A 367 -15.95 -3.45 10.03
CA SER A 367 -16.42 -4.65 9.33
C SER A 367 -17.73 -5.19 9.93
#